data_c47a266b8fb24c03b0172e02d1ddd1ac
#
_entry.id   c47a266b8fb24c03b0172e02d1ddd1ac
#
_cell.length_a   1.000
_cell.length_b   1.000
_cell.length_c   1.000
_cell.angle_alpha   90.00
_cell.angle_beta   90.00
_cell.angle_gamma   90.00
#
_symmetry.space_group_name_H-M   'P 1'
#
loop_
_entity.id
_entity.type
_entity.pdbx_description
1 polymer ?
#
loop_
_entity_poly.entity_id
_entity_poly.type
_entity_poly.pdbx_seq_one_letter_code
_entity_poly.pdbx_strand_id
1 'polypeptide(L)'
;TSLLAHGPSVAQTYFFNSKWDNKDQLISFKYLLNFKNRSQISIGFQNQFIKLLSNFDPLRTGIAILKAGTIHRWNSFMISYNAKPQNRFTYSLETITGGYYNEGKRSAFLGEFGYRFQPFLELSSVVNFNQINLPDPWKNNSFWLLGVKANLTFTNTIFFSNLFQYNEQLGLWNFNSRFQWRYKPASDIFLVFNSNEISIPSISNGWSLTLKINYWLNL
;
A
#
# COMPACT_ATOMS: atom_id res chain seq x y z
N THR A 1 -19.92 23.98 14.65
CA THR A 1 -18.68 23.30 14.25
C THR A 1 -18.92 21.82 14.14
N SER A 2 -18.46 21.23 13.05
CA SER A 2 -18.57 19.78 12.79
C SER A 2 -17.48 18.98 13.50
N LEU A 3 -16.56 19.60 14.23
CA LEU A 3 -15.47 18.96 14.94
C LEU A 3 -16.02 18.17 16.17
N LEU A 4 -15.63 16.90 16.26
CA LEU A 4 -15.99 16.02 17.36
C LEU A 4 -14.89 15.97 18.44
N ALA A 5 -13.65 15.76 18.02
CA ALA A 5 -12.48 15.66 18.90
C ALA A 5 -11.20 16.02 18.13
N HIS A 6 -10.20 16.47 18.83
CA HIS A 6 -8.86 16.69 18.26
C HIS A 6 -7.77 16.46 19.32
N GLY A 7 -6.56 16.19 18.89
CA GLY A 7 -5.43 16.01 19.79
C GLY A 7 -4.17 15.51 19.12
N PRO A 8 -3.06 15.57 19.85
CA PRO A 8 -1.79 15.01 19.39
C PRO A 8 -1.79 13.49 19.48
N SER A 9 -1.02 12.87 18.60
CA SER A 9 -0.72 11.43 18.60
C SER A 9 0.76 11.24 18.35
N VAL A 10 1.41 10.37 19.10
CA VAL A 10 2.81 9.98 18.92
C VAL A 10 2.85 8.48 18.74
N ALA A 11 3.53 8.04 17.70
CA ALA A 11 3.81 6.63 17.45
C ALA A 11 5.32 6.43 17.24
N GLN A 12 5.86 5.36 17.83
CA GLN A 12 7.27 5.03 17.73
C GLN A 12 7.40 3.54 17.41
N THR A 13 8.19 3.24 16.40
CA THR A 13 8.49 1.87 15.99
C THR A 13 10.01 1.73 15.89
N TYR A 14 10.55 0.67 16.50
CA TYR A 14 11.97 0.36 16.50
C TYR A 14 12.17 -1.11 16.13
N PHE A 15 13.15 -1.38 15.28
CA PHE A 15 13.58 -2.73 14.95
C PHE A 15 15.04 -2.92 15.34
N PHE A 16 15.28 -3.92 16.17
CA PHE A 16 16.61 -4.27 16.67
C PHE A 16 17.04 -5.64 16.11
N ASN A 17 18.34 -5.85 15.97
CA ASN A 17 18.86 -7.19 15.74
C ASN A 17 18.99 -7.96 17.08
N SER A 18 19.47 -9.21 17.02
CA SER A 18 19.68 -10.08 18.19
C SER A 18 20.67 -9.52 19.22
N LYS A 19 21.50 -8.53 18.83
CA LYS A 19 22.45 -7.83 19.71
C LYS A 19 21.93 -6.49 20.22
N TRP A 20 20.63 -6.21 20.04
CA TRP A 20 19.99 -4.94 20.42
C TRP A 20 20.51 -3.69 19.69
N ASP A 21 21.19 -3.87 18.53
CA ASP A 21 21.51 -2.72 17.69
C ASP A 21 20.26 -2.25 16.94
N ASN A 22 19.94 -0.98 17.00
CA ASN A 22 18.85 -0.38 16.26
C ASN A 22 19.14 -0.43 14.75
N LYS A 23 18.22 -1.01 13.98
CA LYS A 23 18.32 -1.17 12.51
C LYS A 23 17.33 -0.30 11.76
N ASP A 24 16.16 -0.08 12.32
CA ASP A 24 15.14 0.79 11.73
C ASP A 24 14.39 1.50 12.86
N GLN A 25 14.01 2.74 12.61
CA GLN A 25 13.25 3.54 13.56
C GLN A 25 12.35 4.49 12.79
N LEU A 26 11.10 4.53 13.18
CA LEU A 26 10.12 5.50 12.71
C LEU A 26 9.47 6.16 13.92
N ILE A 27 9.64 7.47 14.04
CA ILE A 27 8.95 8.30 15.04
C ILE A 27 7.99 9.20 14.28
N SER A 28 6.74 9.18 14.65
CA SER A 28 5.66 9.94 14.01
C SER A 28 4.92 10.78 15.03
N PHE A 29 4.87 12.08 14.79
CA PHE A 29 4.07 13.04 15.53
C PHE A 29 2.95 13.52 14.64
N LYS A 30 1.70 13.35 15.07
CA LYS A 30 0.52 13.76 14.30
C LYS A 30 -0.41 14.58 15.16
N TYR A 31 -1.11 15.53 14.56
CA TYR A 31 -2.26 16.18 15.14
C TYR A 31 -3.50 15.71 14.39
N LEU A 32 -4.46 15.16 15.11
CA LEU A 32 -5.65 14.52 14.57
C LEU A 32 -6.85 15.45 14.76
N LEU A 33 -7.66 15.60 13.71
CA LEU A 33 -8.93 16.30 13.71
C LEU A 33 -10.02 15.31 13.32
N ASN A 34 -10.86 14.92 14.27
CA ASN A 34 -11.96 13.99 14.05
C ASN A 34 -13.28 14.77 13.96
N PHE A 35 -14.05 14.56 12.92
CA PHE A 35 -15.31 15.23 12.68
C PHE A 35 -16.52 14.37 13.06
N LYS A 36 -17.65 15.00 13.40
CA LYS A 36 -18.91 14.32 13.77
C LYS A 36 -19.41 13.36 12.68
N ASN A 37 -19.08 13.64 11.43
CA ASN A 37 -19.38 12.78 10.28
C ASN A 37 -18.43 11.60 10.11
N ARG A 38 -17.50 11.36 11.06
CA ARG A 38 -16.46 10.34 11.06
C ARG A 38 -15.37 10.53 9.99
N SER A 39 -15.30 11.68 9.31
CA SER A 39 -14.10 12.02 8.53
C SER A 39 -12.99 12.46 9.48
N GLN A 40 -11.75 12.30 9.02
CA GLN A 40 -10.55 12.62 9.79
C GLN A 40 -9.53 13.36 8.93
N ILE A 41 -8.92 14.40 9.51
CA ILE A 41 -7.70 15.02 8.98
C ILE A 41 -6.56 14.71 9.94
N SER A 42 -5.40 14.41 9.40
CA SER A 42 -4.17 14.26 10.17
C SER A 42 -3.07 15.10 9.51
N ILE A 43 -2.36 15.85 10.32
CA ILE A 43 -1.18 16.62 9.90
C ILE A 43 -0.04 16.16 10.79
N GLY A 44 1.09 15.85 10.22
CA GLY A 44 2.16 15.25 10.99
C GLY A 44 3.55 15.40 10.42
N PHE A 45 4.48 14.98 11.23
CA PHE A 45 5.89 14.97 10.95
C PHE A 45 6.45 13.59 11.33
N GLN A 46 7.34 13.08 10.51
CA GLN A 46 8.01 11.79 10.72
C GLN A 46 9.52 11.97 10.74
N ASN A 47 10.17 11.30 11.67
CA ASN A 47 11.61 11.12 11.70
C ASN A 47 11.91 9.65 11.44
N GLN A 48 12.71 9.38 10.45
CA GLN A 48 13.11 8.03 10.07
C GLN A 48 14.61 7.84 10.16
N PHE A 49 15.01 6.70 10.69
CA PHE A 49 16.37 6.20 10.75
C PHE A 49 16.38 4.80 10.18
N ILE A 50 17.34 4.49 9.31
CA ILE A 50 17.56 3.15 8.81
C ILE A 50 19.06 2.85 8.69
N LYS A 51 19.46 1.67 9.14
CA LYS A 51 20.76 1.07 8.86
C LYS A 51 20.59 -0.07 7.88
N LEU A 52 21.09 0.09 6.67
CA LEU A 52 20.90 -0.88 5.60
C LEU A 52 21.53 -2.25 5.97
N LEU A 53 20.74 -3.31 5.87
CA LEU A 53 21.18 -4.69 6.11
C LEU A 53 21.82 -5.34 4.86
N SER A 54 21.43 -4.86 3.68
CA SER A 54 21.92 -5.30 2.37
C SER A 54 22.14 -4.10 1.46
N ASN A 55 22.81 -4.32 0.35
CA ASN A 55 22.94 -3.33 -0.69
C ASN A 55 21.56 -2.96 -1.25
N PHE A 56 21.31 -1.67 -1.45
CA PHE A 56 20.01 -1.15 -1.84
C PHE A 56 20.12 -0.07 -2.91
N ASP A 57 19.36 -0.22 -4.00
CA ASP A 57 19.17 0.83 -5.01
C ASP A 57 17.79 1.48 -4.79
N PRO A 58 17.74 2.74 -4.30
CA PRO A 58 16.47 3.43 -4.02
C PRO A 58 15.60 3.66 -5.25
N LEU A 59 16.22 3.79 -6.42
CA LEU A 59 15.52 4.05 -7.69
C LEU A 59 15.31 2.79 -8.54
N ARG A 60 15.97 1.68 -8.19
CA ARG A 60 15.97 0.42 -8.96
C ARG A 60 16.40 0.59 -10.42
N THR A 61 17.31 1.54 -10.67
CA THR A 61 17.84 1.84 -12.01
C THR A 61 19.11 1.04 -12.34
N GLY A 62 19.74 0.44 -11.34
CA GLY A 62 21.02 -0.25 -11.47
C GLY A 62 22.22 0.70 -11.62
N ILE A 63 22.03 2.02 -11.57
CA ILE A 63 23.09 3.02 -11.79
C ILE A 63 24.01 3.10 -10.57
N ALA A 64 23.43 3.12 -9.37
CA ALA A 64 24.20 3.24 -8.13
C ALA A 64 23.50 2.53 -6.97
N ILE A 65 24.29 2.07 -6.01
CA ILE A 65 23.85 1.26 -4.89
C ILE A 65 24.32 1.89 -3.57
N LEU A 66 23.41 2.05 -2.63
CA LEU A 66 23.72 2.31 -1.23
C LEU A 66 24.25 1.02 -0.60
N LYS A 67 25.41 1.10 0.04
CA LYS A 67 26.09 -0.10 0.59
C LYS A 67 25.43 -0.58 1.88
N ALA A 68 25.44 -1.88 2.10
CA ALA A 68 25.09 -2.47 3.37
C ALA A 68 25.90 -1.83 4.52
N GLY A 69 25.27 -1.64 5.67
CA GLY A 69 25.85 -1.01 6.85
C GLY A 69 25.80 0.52 6.89
N THR A 70 25.47 1.19 5.77
CA THR A 70 25.30 2.66 5.78
C THR A 70 24.05 3.08 6.57
N ILE A 71 24.13 4.24 7.19
CA ILE A 71 23.08 4.81 8.04
C ILE A 71 22.49 6.02 7.34
N HIS A 72 21.17 6.06 7.26
CA HIS A 72 20.42 7.16 6.69
C HIS A 72 19.40 7.67 7.69
N ARG A 73 19.22 8.99 7.74
CA ARG A 73 18.24 9.67 8.59
C ARG A 73 17.60 10.79 7.81
N TRP A 74 16.30 10.90 7.94
CA TRP A 74 15.57 12.01 7.31
C TRP A 74 14.28 12.33 8.03
N ASN A 75 13.76 13.50 7.70
CA ASN A 75 12.49 13.98 8.20
C ASN A 75 11.53 14.16 7.02
N SER A 76 10.25 13.91 7.25
CA SER A 76 9.20 14.16 6.28
C SER A 76 7.96 14.74 6.95
N PHE A 77 7.23 15.55 6.20
CA PHE A 77 5.94 16.09 6.57
C PHE A 77 4.84 15.27 5.90
N MET A 78 3.72 15.11 6.60
CA MET A 78 2.61 14.28 6.15
C MET A 78 1.29 14.98 6.41
N ILE A 79 0.39 14.94 5.41
CA ILE A 79 -1.01 15.32 5.55
C ILE A 79 -1.85 14.15 5.05
N SER A 80 -2.89 13.80 5.79
CA SER A 80 -3.87 12.82 5.32
C SER A 80 -5.30 13.28 5.58
N TYR A 81 -6.20 12.86 4.71
CA TYR A 81 -7.64 13.03 4.84
C TYR A 81 -8.35 11.70 4.58
N ASN A 82 -9.18 11.28 5.51
CA ASN A 82 -10.06 10.13 5.37
C ASN A 82 -11.51 10.61 5.33
N ALA A 83 -12.22 10.31 4.25
CA ALA A 83 -13.61 10.68 4.08
C ALA A 83 -14.53 9.79 4.94
N LYS A 84 -15.80 10.17 5.02
CA LYS A 84 -16.84 9.40 5.72
C LYS A 84 -16.90 7.95 5.22
N PRO A 85 -16.69 6.95 6.09
CA PRO A 85 -16.71 5.55 5.69
C PRO A 85 -18.10 5.01 5.35
N GLN A 86 -19.18 5.72 5.75
CA GLN A 86 -20.57 5.27 5.52
C GLN A 86 -21.11 5.65 4.14
N ASN A 87 -20.46 6.54 3.41
CA ASN A 87 -20.91 6.96 2.10
C ASN A 87 -20.77 5.83 1.08
N ARG A 88 -21.59 5.87 0.03
CA ARG A 88 -21.40 4.98 -1.14
C ARG A 88 -20.06 5.23 -1.83
N PHE A 89 -19.66 6.50 -1.90
CA PHE A 89 -18.34 6.91 -2.35
C PHE A 89 -17.48 7.22 -1.13
N THR A 90 -16.37 6.50 -1.00
CA THR A 90 -15.35 6.67 0.05
C THR A 90 -14.03 7.03 -0.59
N TYR A 91 -13.24 7.84 0.08
CA TYR A 91 -11.89 8.14 -0.37
C TYR A 91 -10.98 8.47 0.80
N SER A 92 -9.71 8.14 0.66
CA SER A 92 -8.63 8.60 1.51
C SER A 92 -7.51 9.17 0.65
N LEU A 93 -6.90 10.24 1.13
CA LEU A 93 -5.81 10.92 0.46
C LEU A 93 -4.69 11.12 1.47
N GLU A 94 -3.46 10.83 1.06
CA GLU A 94 -2.28 11.09 1.88
C GLU A 94 -1.17 11.66 1.00
N THR A 95 -0.45 12.64 1.52
CA THR A 95 0.77 13.13 0.91
C THR A 95 1.88 13.15 1.94
N ILE A 96 3.07 12.71 1.52
CA ILE A 96 4.29 12.73 2.31
C ILE A 96 5.35 13.43 1.49
N THR A 97 5.99 14.45 2.07
CA THR A 97 7.10 15.14 1.41
C THR A 97 8.22 15.41 2.40
N GLY A 98 9.47 15.24 1.97
CA GLY A 98 10.61 15.47 2.85
C GLY A 98 11.88 14.81 2.36
N GLY A 99 12.75 14.53 3.32
CA GLY A 99 14.01 13.83 3.07
C GLY A 99 13.80 12.38 2.61
N TYR A 100 14.83 11.84 1.99
CA TYR A 100 14.94 10.45 1.58
C TYR A 100 16.42 10.04 1.61
N TYR A 101 16.73 8.78 1.37
CA TYR A 101 18.12 8.28 1.41
C TYR A 101 19.14 9.24 0.81
N ASN A 102 20.37 9.24 1.36
CA ASN A 102 21.53 9.97 0.85
C ASN A 102 21.25 11.46 0.58
N GLU A 103 20.61 12.15 1.53
CA GLU A 103 20.25 13.58 1.42
C GLU A 103 19.26 13.89 0.28
N GLY A 104 18.66 12.88 -0.29
CA GLY A 104 17.64 13.02 -1.31
C GLY A 104 16.33 13.57 -0.77
N LYS A 105 15.39 13.79 -1.67
CA LYS A 105 14.02 14.22 -1.37
C LYS A 105 13.02 13.27 -2.01
N ARG A 106 11.91 13.03 -1.30
CA ARG A 106 10.77 12.29 -1.82
C ARG A 106 9.49 13.07 -1.60
N SER A 107 8.67 13.11 -2.63
CA SER A 107 7.27 13.51 -2.55
C SER A 107 6.42 12.35 -3.01
N ALA A 108 5.49 11.92 -2.17
CA ALA A 108 4.59 10.82 -2.46
C ALA A 108 3.15 11.26 -2.26
N PHE A 109 2.27 10.81 -3.13
CA PHE A 109 0.82 10.96 -3.03
C PHE A 109 0.19 9.59 -3.07
N LEU A 110 -0.66 9.29 -2.11
CA LEU A 110 -1.49 8.10 -2.03
C LEU A 110 -2.95 8.49 -2.04
N GLY A 111 -3.71 7.98 -2.99
CA GLY A 111 -5.16 8.11 -3.07
C GLY A 111 -5.81 6.73 -3.08
N GLU A 112 -6.79 6.52 -2.21
CA GLU A 112 -7.66 5.36 -2.24
C GLU A 112 -9.09 5.83 -2.50
N PHE A 113 -9.78 5.18 -3.42
CA PHE A 113 -11.14 5.52 -3.81
C PHE A 113 -11.98 4.25 -3.81
N GLY A 114 -13.18 4.33 -3.25
CA GLY A 114 -14.11 3.22 -3.21
C GLY A 114 -15.52 3.65 -3.59
N TYR A 115 -16.22 2.81 -4.34
CA TYR A 115 -17.63 3.02 -4.65
C TYR A 115 -18.42 1.72 -4.48
N ARG A 116 -19.55 1.80 -3.75
CA ARG A 116 -20.42 0.66 -3.45
C ARG A 116 -21.74 0.77 -4.20
N PHE A 117 -21.92 -0.12 -5.16
CA PHE A 117 -23.21 -0.37 -5.82
C PHE A 117 -23.92 -1.51 -5.08
N GLN A 118 -24.40 -1.20 -3.86
CA GLN A 118 -24.99 -2.22 -3.00
C GLN A 118 -26.24 -2.86 -3.62
N PRO A 119 -26.44 -4.19 -3.43
CA PRO A 119 -25.56 -5.12 -2.73
C PRO A 119 -24.54 -5.84 -3.63
N PHE A 120 -24.48 -5.54 -4.92
CA PHE A 120 -23.89 -6.41 -5.93
C PHE A 120 -22.43 -6.14 -6.25
N LEU A 121 -21.98 -4.89 -6.17
CA LEU A 121 -20.65 -4.50 -6.63
C LEU A 121 -20.00 -3.48 -5.68
N GLU A 122 -18.74 -3.75 -5.34
CA GLU A 122 -17.84 -2.80 -4.73
C GLU A 122 -16.62 -2.61 -5.63
N LEU A 123 -16.37 -1.39 -6.06
CA LEU A 123 -15.17 -0.99 -6.79
C LEU A 123 -14.26 -0.22 -5.85
N SER A 124 -12.97 -0.53 -5.88
CA SER A 124 -11.95 0.27 -5.20
C SER A 124 -10.73 0.45 -6.08
N SER A 125 -10.07 1.58 -5.95
CA SER A 125 -8.81 1.87 -6.62
C SER A 125 -7.81 2.49 -5.67
N VAL A 126 -6.54 2.15 -5.87
CA VAL A 126 -5.38 2.73 -5.19
C VAL A 126 -4.51 3.37 -6.24
N VAL A 127 -4.17 4.64 -6.02
CA VAL A 127 -3.26 5.41 -6.86
C VAL A 127 -2.12 5.90 -5.98
N ASN A 128 -0.92 5.48 -6.25
CA ASN A 128 0.26 5.92 -5.52
C ASN A 128 1.27 6.49 -6.52
N PHE A 129 1.56 7.77 -6.38
CA PHE A 129 2.57 8.48 -7.16
C PHE A 129 3.76 8.77 -6.27
N ASN A 130 4.96 8.49 -6.77
CA ASN A 130 6.21 8.79 -6.09
C ASN A 130 7.10 9.62 -7.03
N GLN A 131 7.64 10.69 -6.49
CA GLN A 131 8.70 11.47 -7.10
C GLN A 131 9.90 11.45 -6.15
N ILE A 132 11.03 10.95 -6.62
CA ILE A 132 12.26 10.80 -5.84
C ILE A 132 13.36 11.57 -6.55
N ASN A 133 14.02 12.45 -5.82
CA ASN A 133 15.14 13.24 -6.26
C ASN A 133 16.35 12.89 -5.37
N LEU A 134 17.35 12.26 -5.96
CA LEU A 134 18.60 11.90 -5.26
C LEU A 134 19.77 12.65 -5.86
N PRO A 135 20.81 12.96 -5.07
CA PRO A 135 22.04 13.56 -5.61
C PRO A 135 22.77 12.58 -6.54
N ASP A 136 23.70 13.09 -7.33
CA ASP A 136 24.55 12.26 -8.19
C ASP A 136 25.22 11.12 -7.39
N PRO A 137 25.37 9.93 -7.98
CA PRO A 137 25.11 9.53 -9.36
C PRO A 137 23.66 9.08 -9.66
N TRP A 138 22.80 9.05 -8.64
CA TRP A 138 21.38 8.71 -8.83
C TRP A 138 20.67 9.84 -9.58
N LYS A 139 19.81 9.75 -10.35
CA LYS A 139 19.03 10.82 -11.01
C LYS A 139 17.65 10.93 -10.35
N ASN A 140 16.87 11.88 -10.81
CA ASN A 140 15.47 12.00 -10.46
C ASN A 140 14.67 10.89 -11.13
N ASN A 141 13.73 10.32 -10.41
CA ASN A 141 12.79 9.33 -10.95
C ASN A 141 11.39 9.58 -10.39
N SER A 142 10.40 9.34 -11.22
CA SER A 142 8.99 9.34 -10.79
C SER A 142 8.30 8.10 -11.34
N PHE A 143 7.36 7.54 -10.58
CA PHE A 143 6.63 6.35 -10.97
C PHE A 143 5.27 6.25 -10.29
N TRP A 144 4.37 5.55 -10.95
CA TRP A 144 3.04 5.23 -10.48
C TRP A 144 2.94 3.77 -10.03
N LEU A 145 2.18 3.57 -8.95
CA LEU A 145 1.67 2.26 -8.54
C LEU A 145 0.15 2.37 -8.56
N LEU A 146 -0.48 1.61 -9.43
CA LEU A 146 -1.92 1.65 -9.63
C LEU A 146 -2.55 0.32 -9.26
N GLY A 147 -3.70 0.35 -8.63
CA GLY A 147 -4.47 -0.84 -8.30
C GLY A 147 -5.96 -0.60 -8.48
N VAL A 148 -6.66 -1.57 -9.07
CA VAL A 148 -8.13 -1.56 -9.18
C VAL A 148 -8.64 -2.91 -8.69
N LYS A 149 -9.62 -2.89 -7.79
CA LYS A 149 -10.27 -4.07 -7.27
C LYS A 149 -11.77 -3.99 -7.49
N ALA A 150 -12.36 -5.06 -7.97
CA ALA A 150 -13.79 -5.24 -8.13
C ALA A 150 -14.26 -6.48 -7.36
N ASN A 151 -15.15 -6.28 -6.39
CA ASN A 151 -15.81 -7.36 -5.65
C ASN A 151 -17.26 -7.42 -6.11
N LEU A 152 -17.65 -8.54 -6.74
CA LEU A 152 -19.01 -8.80 -7.18
C LEU A 152 -19.64 -9.86 -6.27
N THR A 153 -20.89 -9.60 -5.87
CA THR A 153 -21.75 -10.51 -5.12
C THR A 153 -22.95 -10.85 -6.00
N PHE A 154 -22.90 -11.99 -6.70
CA PHE A 154 -23.99 -12.41 -7.56
C PHE A 154 -25.19 -12.90 -6.76
N THR A 155 -24.91 -13.66 -5.71
CA THR A 155 -25.89 -14.15 -4.75
C THR A 155 -25.26 -14.14 -3.35
N ASN A 156 -26.02 -14.52 -2.33
CA ASN A 156 -25.49 -14.73 -0.96
C ASN A 156 -24.48 -15.88 -0.83
N THR A 157 -24.27 -16.65 -1.91
CA THR A 157 -23.39 -17.82 -1.97
C THR A 157 -22.31 -17.75 -3.05
N ILE A 158 -22.43 -16.82 -4.03
CA ILE A 158 -21.50 -16.72 -5.16
C ILE A 158 -20.86 -15.34 -5.16
N PHE A 159 -19.53 -15.34 -5.07
CA PHE A 159 -18.69 -14.15 -4.99
C PHE A 159 -17.58 -14.22 -6.04
N PHE A 160 -17.23 -13.06 -6.57
CA PHE A 160 -16.16 -12.93 -7.53
C PHE A 160 -15.34 -11.67 -7.23
N SER A 161 -14.04 -11.84 -7.03
CA SER A 161 -13.14 -10.75 -6.69
C SER A 161 -12.01 -10.69 -7.70
N ASN A 162 -11.77 -9.51 -8.26
CA ASN A 162 -10.69 -9.26 -9.20
C ASN A 162 -9.82 -8.14 -8.65
N LEU A 163 -8.50 -8.30 -8.77
CA LEU A 163 -7.51 -7.30 -8.46
C LEU A 163 -6.57 -7.17 -9.65
N PHE A 164 -6.43 -5.97 -10.14
CA PHE A 164 -5.49 -5.61 -11.18
C PHE A 164 -4.53 -4.55 -10.65
N GLN A 165 -3.22 -4.76 -10.82
CA GLN A 165 -2.19 -3.86 -10.32
C GLN A 165 -1.13 -3.60 -11.37
N TYR A 166 -0.65 -2.38 -11.41
CA TYR A 166 0.46 -1.94 -12.24
C TYR A 166 1.54 -1.25 -11.41
N ASN A 167 2.76 -1.68 -11.56
CA ASN A 167 3.94 -1.08 -10.96
C ASN A 167 4.86 -0.56 -12.08
N GLU A 168 4.83 0.74 -12.34
CA GLU A 168 5.63 1.37 -13.39
C GLU A 168 7.13 1.24 -13.14
N GLN A 169 7.57 1.32 -11.88
CA GLN A 169 8.99 1.21 -11.54
C GLN A 169 9.61 -0.13 -11.95
N LEU A 170 8.81 -1.20 -11.95
CA LEU A 170 9.22 -2.56 -12.33
C LEU A 170 8.70 -2.97 -13.70
N GLY A 171 7.84 -2.16 -14.34
CA GLY A 171 7.11 -2.58 -15.53
C GLY A 171 6.27 -3.84 -15.30
N LEU A 172 5.71 -3.98 -14.09
CA LEU A 172 5.04 -5.20 -13.64
C LEU A 172 3.54 -5.03 -13.64
N TRP A 173 2.83 -5.95 -14.30
CA TRP A 173 1.39 -6.12 -14.23
C TRP A 173 1.05 -7.37 -13.43
N ASN A 174 0.14 -7.23 -12.47
CA ASN A 174 -0.41 -8.34 -11.69
C ASN A 174 -1.92 -8.40 -11.88
N PHE A 175 -2.43 -9.57 -12.16
CA PHE A 175 -3.85 -9.84 -12.16
C PHE A 175 -4.17 -11.02 -11.27
N ASN A 176 -5.08 -10.82 -10.32
CA ASN A 176 -5.62 -11.86 -9.45
C ASN A 176 -7.13 -11.91 -9.60
N SER A 177 -7.67 -13.06 -9.88
CA SER A 177 -9.10 -13.31 -10.01
C SER A 177 -9.51 -14.49 -9.14
N ARG A 178 -10.47 -14.29 -8.26
CA ARG A 178 -10.97 -15.31 -7.33
C ARG A 178 -12.47 -15.46 -7.47
N PHE A 179 -12.89 -16.63 -7.89
CA PHE A 179 -14.26 -17.11 -7.79
C PHE A 179 -14.43 -17.89 -6.49
N GLN A 180 -15.54 -17.66 -5.76
CA GLN A 180 -15.90 -18.39 -4.56
C GLN A 180 -17.37 -18.81 -4.63
N TRP A 181 -17.62 -20.08 -4.44
CA TRP A 181 -18.96 -20.63 -4.28
C TRP A 181 -19.11 -21.31 -2.94
N ARG A 182 -19.98 -20.75 -2.09
CA ARG A 182 -20.41 -21.35 -0.82
C ARG A 182 -21.57 -22.30 -1.07
N TYR A 183 -21.27 -23.57 -1.30
CA TYR A 183 -22.28 -24.56 -1.64
C TYR A 183 -23.03 -25.11 -0.41
N LYS A 184 -22.44 -24.98 0.82
CA LYS A 184 -23.06 -25.25 2.12
C LYS A 184 -22.52 -24.25 3.15
N PRO A 185 -23.20 -24.09 4.32
CA PRO A 185 -22.65 -23.32 5.43
C PRO A 185 -21.21 -23.76 5.75
N ALA A 186 -20.28 -22.81 5.84
CA ALA A 186 -18.86 -23.03 6.12
C ALA A 186 -18.10 -23.95 5.12
N SER A 187 -18.72 -24.28 3.96
CA SER A 187 -18.11 -25.13 2.91
C SER A 187 -18.05 -24.35 1.61
N ASP A 188 -16.84 -24.11 1.13
CA ASP A 188 -16.57 -23.23 -0.01
C ASP A 188 -15.70 -23.94 -1.07
N ILE A 189 -15.97 -23.65 -2.33
CA ILE A 189 -15.09 -23.93 -3.48
C ILE A 189 -14.50 -22.61 -3.92
N PHE A 190 -13.17 -22.57 -4.06
CA PHE A 190 -12.43 -21.43 -4.58
C PHE A 190 -11.71 -21.82 -5.86
N LEU A 191 -11.84 -20.99 -6.88
CA LEU A 191 -11.00 -21.03 -8.07
C LEU A 191 -10.24 -19.71 -8.15
N VAL A 192 -8.91 -19.78 -8.08
CA VAL A 192 -8.04 -18.60 -8.06
C VAL A 192 -7.12 -18.63 -9.27
N PHE A 193 -7.19 -17.60 -10.07
CA PHE A 193 -6.27 -17.36 -11.17
C PHE A 193 -5.35 -16.19 -10.82
N ASN A 194 -4.04 -16.39 -11.02
CA ASN A 194 -3.03 -15.35 -10.88
C ASN A 194 -2.23 -15.27 -12.17
N SER A 195 -1.92 -14.06 -12.60
CA SER A 195 -1.00 -13.80 -13.70
C SER A 195 -0.10 -12.62 -13.34
N ASN A 196 1.20 -12.81 -13.59
CA ASN A 196 2.21 -11.78 -13.45
C ASN A 196 2.88 -11.61 -14.80
N GLU A 197 2.88 -10.39 -15.31
CA GLU A 197 3.55 -10.02 -16.54
C GLU A 197 4.57 -8.92 -16.25
N ILE A 198 5.82 -9.15 -16.61
CA ILE A 198 6.92 -8.23 -16.39
C ILE A 198 7.47 -7.81 -17.74
N SER A 199 7.57 -6.50 -17.95
CA SER A 199 8.10 -5.93 -19.19
C SER A 199 9.64 -6.05 -19.31
N ILE A 200 10.32 -6.55 -18.26
CA ILE A 200 11.77 -6.74 -18.26
C ILE A 200 12.10 -8.13 -18.82
N PRO A 201 12.89 -8.26 -19.90
CA PRO A 201 13.12 -9.52 -20.60
C PRO A 201 13.79 -10.64 -19.80
N SER A 202 14.40 -10.31 -18.65
CA SER A 202 15.15 -11.27 -17.81
C SER A 202 14.32 -12.03 -16.78
N ILE A 203 13.03 -11.70 -16.64
CA ILE A 203 12.16 -12.33 -15.64
C ILE A 203 11.00 -13.01 -16.38
N SER A 204 10.74 -14.29 -16.05
CA SER A 204 9.69 -15.05 -16.70
C SER A 204 8.29 -14.58 -16.28
N ASN A 205 7.44 -14.33 -17.25
CA ASN A 205 6.01 -14.19 -17.05
C ASN A 205 5.43 -15.53 -16.59
N GLY A 206 4.50 -15.49 -15.66
CA GLY A 206 3.92 -16.69 -15.10
C GLY A 206 2.43 -16.53 -14.79
N TRP A 207 1.73 -17.63 -14.88
CA TRP A 207 0.36 -17.72 -14.40
C TRP A 207 0.16 -18.97 -13.56
N SER A 208 -0.82 -18.94 -12.68
CA SER A 208 -1.24 -20.10 -11.90
C SER A 208 -2.75 -20.16 -11.79
N LEU A 209 -3.28 -21.36 -11.78
CA LEU A 209 -4.69 -21.65 -11.51
C LEU A 209 -4.75 -22.62 -10.33
N THR A 210 -5.43 -22.20 -9.26
CA THR A 210 -5.53 -22.99 -8.03
C THR A 210 -6.98 -23.27 -7.70
N LEU A 211 -7.32 -24.55 -7.53
CA LEU A 211 -8.61 -25.01 -7.02
C LEU A 211 -8.44 -25.39 -5.54
N LYS A 212 -9.26 -24.79 -4.67
CA LYS A 212 -9.33 -25.16 -3.25
C LYS A 212 -10.77 -25.50 -2.88
N ILE A 213 -10.97 -26.64 -2.22
CA ILE A 213 -12.27 -27.09 -1.74
C ILE A 213 -12.17 -27.24 -0.22
N ASN A 214 -13.02 -26.52 0.50
CA ASN A 214 -13.21 -26.67 1.94
C ASN A 214 -14.55 -27.33 2.19
N TYR A 215 -14.57 -28.33 3.05
CA TYR A 215 -15.80 -28.96 3.54
C TYR A 215 -15.80 -28.92 5.07
N TRP A 216 -16.87 -28.38 5.65
CA TRP A 216 -17.08 -28.39 7.09
C TRP A 216 -17.94 -29.58 7.47
N LEU A 217 -17.39 -30.47 8.28
CA LEU A 217 -18.12 -31.60 8.87
C LEU A 217 -18.51 -31.24 10.31
N ASN A 218 -19.79 -31.22 10.59
CA ASN A 218 -20.28 -31.07 11.96
C ASN A 218 -20.54 -32.51 12.48
N LEU A 219 -19.73 -32.95 13.42
CA LEU A 219 -19.86 -34.25 14.07
C LEU A 219 -20.71 -34.08 15.33
#